data_c1148ee09b6c9489409cc0ed785a3147
#
_entry.id   c1148ee09b6c9489409cc0ed785a3147
#
_cell.length_a   1.000
_cell.length_b   1.000
_cell.length_c   1.000
_cell.angle_alpha   90.00
_cell.angle_beta   90.00
_cell.angle_gamma   90.00
#
_symmetry.space_group_name_H-M   'P 1'
#
loop_
_entity.id
_entity.type
_entity.pdbx_description
1 polymer ?
#
loop_
_entity_poly.entity_id
_entity_poly.type
_entity_poly.pdbx_seq_one_letter_code
_entity_poly.pdbx_strand_id
1 'polypeptide(L)'
;MKTIGYAVVGTGYFGAELARIMKEQEGARVVAVYDPENAGSVAEELGCEVETDLDALYSREDVDAVIVASPNYLHKEPVIKAAEHGVHVFCEKPIALSFKDCVEMVEACVNHHVTFMAGHVMNFFHGVRTAKKMINDGVIGRVLYCHSARNGWEDIQPSVSWKKIRSKSGGHLYHHIHELDCIQFLMGGCPQSVTMAGGNVAHQGEKFGDEDDMLFITMEYPDNRYAILEYGSAFHWPEHYVLIQGTEGAIRLDMFNCGGTLKKGDKEEHFLIHKTREEDDDRTRIYHGTEMDGAIMYGKPGKKPPMWLHSIMYDEMQYFNGIMHGAQPDEEFKPLLTGEAARNAIATADACTRSRFEDRKVKLSEIMGTQGGNKDEA
;
A
#
# COMPACT_ATOMS: atom_id res chain seq x y z
N MET A 1 1.54 -15.66 27.20
CA MET A 1 1.43 -14.40 26.45
C MET A 1 -0.06 -14.03 26.45
N LYS A 2 -0.43 -12.73 26.61
CA LYS A 2 -1.85 -12.32 26.50
C LYS A 2 -2.29 -12.57 25.06
N THR A 3 -3.46 -13.15 24.83
CA THR A 3 -4.04 -13.22 23.48
C THR A 3 -4.56 -11.84 23.09
N ILE A 4 -4.21 -11.35 21.92
CA ILE A 4 -4.68 -10.08 21.35
C ILE A 4 -5.99 -10.33 20.59
N GLY A 5 -7.03 -9.58 20.91
CA GLY A 5 -8.32 -9.63 20.24
C GLY A 5 -8.36 -8.63 19.08
N TYR A 6 -8.65 -9.13 17.89
CA TYR A 6 -8.75 -8.34 16.67
C TYR A 6 -10.18 -8.22 16.20
N ALA A 7 -10.60 -6.99 15.89
CA ALA A 7 -11.78 -6.72 15.09
C ALA A 7 -11.39 -6.54 13.63
N VAL A 8 -12.32 -6.79 12.69
CA VAL A 8 -12.11 -6.53 11.26
C VAL A 8 -13.27 -5.70 10.72
N VAL A 9 -12.97 -4.55 10.13
CA VAL A 9 -13.94 -3.64 9.52
C VAL A 9 -13.77 -3.70 8.00
N GLY A 10 -14.80 -4.18 7.31
CA GLY A 10 -14.76 -4.50 5.89
C GLY A 10 -14.30 -5.94 5.67
N THR A 11 -15.25 -6.84 5.43
CA THR A 11 -15.02 -8.27 5.17
C THR A 11 -15.20 -8.63 3.70
N GLY A 12 -14.89 -7.68 2.81
CA GLY A 12 -14.68 -7.97 1.40
C GLY A 12 -13.50 -8.94 1.21
N TYR A 13 -13.10 -9.17 -0.04
CA TYR A 13 -12.05 -10.14 -0.33
C TYR A 13 -10.78 -9.96 0.52
N PHE A 14 -10.21 -8.75 0.56
CA PHE A 14 -8.96 -8.50 1.31
C PHE A 14 -9.17 -8.58 2.83
N GLY A 15 -10.21 -7.95 3.36
CA GLY A 15 -10.45 -7.97 4.79
C GLY A 15 -10.76 -9.36 5.33
N ALA A 16 -11.51 -10.18 4.59
CA ALA A 16 -11.74 -11.58 4.96
C ALA A 16 -10.44 -12.39 4.97
N GLU A 17 -9.54 -12.13 4.01
CA GLU A 17 -8.25 -12.83 3.95
C GLU A 17 -7.31 -12.40 5.07
N LEU A 18 -7.21 -11.09 5.34
CA LEU A 18 -6.45 -10.59 6.50
C LEU A 18 -6.98 -11.15 7.82
N ALA A 19 -8.30 -11.30 7.95
CA ALA A 19 -8.91 -11.93 9.12
C ALA A 19 -8.50 -13.40 9.28
N ARG A 20 -8.49 -14.18 8.18
CA ARG A 20 -8.02 -15.59 8.16
C ARG A 20 -6.56 -15.68 8.57
N ILE A 21 -5.72 -14.85 7.95
CA ILE A 21 -4.28 -14.78 8.24
C ILE A 21 -4.03 -14.38 9.69
N MET A 22 -4.77 -13.40 10.21
CA MET A 22 -4.65 -13.01 11.63
C MET A 22 -5.04 -14.12 12.58
N LYS A 23 -6.07 -14.92 12.25
CA LYS A 23 -6.44 -16.11 13.04
C LYS A 23 -5.34 -17.17 13.09
N GLU A 24 -4.45 -17.21 12.09
CA GLU A 24 -3.31 -18.15 12.04
C GLU A 24 -2.11 -17.66 12.89
N GLN A 25 -2.10 -16.38 13.31
CA GLN A 25 -0.99 -15.84 14.09
C GLN A 25 -1.01 -16.32 15.53
N GLU A 26 0.17 -16.65 16.06
CA GLU A 26 0.31 -17.04 17.46
C GLU A 26 -0.11 -15.89 18.40
N GLY A 27 -0.92 -16.20 19.38
CA GLY A 27 -1.39 -15.20 20.36
C GLY A 27 -2.41 -14.20 19.80
N ALA A 28 -2.96 -14.41 18.60
CA ALA A 28 -4.01 -13.59 18.02
C ALA A 28 -5.36 -14.32 18.00
N ARG A 29 -6.45 -13.57 18.09
CA ARG A 29 -7.81 -14.07 17.92
C ARG A 29 -8.66 -13.01 17.22
N VAL A 30 -9.33 -13.36 16.14
CA VAL A 30 -10.38 -12.52 15.58
C VAL A 30 -11.64 -12.72 16.40
N VAL A 31 -12.14 -11.64 17.04
CA VAL A 31 -13.23 -11.69 18.00
C VAL A 31 -14.54 -11.17 17.40
N ALA A 32 -14.48 -10.20 16.48
CA ALA A 32 -15.66 -9.65 15.84
C ALA A 32 -15.34 -9.10 14.44
N VAL A 33 -16.37 -9.03 13.60
CA VAL A 33 -16.32 -8.42 12.29
C VAL A 33 -17.46 -7.44 12.09
N TYR A 34 -17.20 -6.40 11.29
CA TYR A 34 -18.19 -5.41 10.87
C TYR A 34 -18.15 -5.24 9.34
N ASP A 35 -19.24 -5.53 8.68
CA ASP A 35 -19.44 -5.30 7.25
C ASP A 35 -20.96 -5.34 6.95
N PRO A 36 -21.50 -4.37 6.23
CA PRO A 36 -22.94 -4.33 5.95
C PRO A 36 -23.46 -5.49 5.09
N GLU A 37 -22.60 -6.14 4.30
CA GLU A 37 -23.00 -7.12 3.30
C GLU A 37 -22.45 -8.54 3.58
N ASN A 38 -21.21 -8.65 4.04
CA ASN A 38 -20.47 -9.92 4.03
C ASN A 38 -20.11 -10.46 5.43
N ALA A 39 -20.42 -9.71 6.51
CA ALA A 39 -20.00 -10.06 7.88
C ALA A 39 -20.43 -11.46 8.31
N GLY A 40 -21.66 -11.86 8.03
CA GLY A 40 -22.24 -13.11 8.53
C GLY A 40 -21.47 -14.36 8.07
N SER A 41 -21.12 -14.45 6.81
CA SER A 41 -20.40 -15.62 6.27
C SER A 41 -18.97 -15.71 6.80
N VAL A 42 -18.30 -14.56 6.97
CA VAL A 42 -16.93 -14.50 7.49
C VAL A 42 -16.92 -14.81 9.01
N ALA A 43 -17.90 -14.29 9.75
CA ALA A 43 -18.04 -14.57 11.16
C ALA A 43 -18.29 -16.07 11.43
N GLU A 44 -19.16 -16.71 10.65
CA GLU A 44 -19.41 -18.15 10.74
C GLU A 44 -18.13 -18.96 10.49
N GLU A 45 -17.39 -18.63 9.42
CA GLU A 45 -16.13 -19.29 9.06
C GLU A 45 -15.06 -19.14 10.17
N LEU A 46 -14.93 -17.94 10.72
CA LEU A 46 -13.90 -17.64 11.70
C LEU A 46 -14.30 -18.03 13.13
N GLY A 47 -15.59 -18.22 13.39
CA GLY A 47 -16.14 -18.49 14.73
C GLY A 47 -16.07 -17.23 15.62
N CYS A 48 -16.33 -16.05 15.04
CA CYS A 48 -16.37 -14.76 15.74
C CYS A 48 -17.76 -14.12 15.66
N GLU A 49 -17.93 -12.98 16.30
CA GLU A 49 -19.22 -12.28 16.34
C GLU A 49 -19.37 -11.27 15.20
N VAL A 50 -20.62 -10.94 14.86
CA VAL A 50 -20.96 -9.85 13.95
C VAL A 50 -21.41 -8.65 14.76
N GLU A 51 -20.75 -7.51 14.55
CA GLU A 51 -21.21 -6.22 15.07
C GLU A 51 -21.83 -5.38 13.95
N THR A 52 -22.83 -4.61 14.28
CA THR A 52 -23.53 -3.75 13.31
C THR A 52 -23.34 -2.27 13.57
N ASP A 53 -22.58 -1.93 14.61
CA ASP A 53 -22.25 -0.58 15.03
C ASP A 53 -20.79 -0.49 15.44
N LEU A 54 -20.09 0.56 14.98
CA LEU A 54 -18.65 0.72 15.25
C LEU A 54 -18.36 1.07 16.71
N ASP A 55 -19.21 1.85 17.37
CA ASP A 55 -18.99 2.22 18.75
C ASP A 55 -19.23 0.99 19.67
N ALA A 56 -20.21 0.15 19.34
CA ALA A 56 -20.40 -1.14 20.02
C ALA A 56 -19.19 -2.06 19.80
N LEU A 57 -18.67 -2.15 18.55
CA LEU A 57 -17.49 -2.95 18.23
C LEU A 57 -16.28 -2.54 19.05
N TYR A 58 -15.99 -1.24 19.13
CA TYR A 58 -14.80 -0.73 19.80
C TYR A 58 -14.93 -0.59 21.31
N SER A 59 -16.16 -0.65 21.86
CA SER A 59 -16.41 -0.68 23.30
C SER A 59 -16.26 -2.08 23.91
N ARG A 60 -16.01 -3.10 23.11
CA ARG A 60 -15.82 -4.48 23.58
C ARG A 60 -14.52 -4.62 24.36
N GLU A 61 -14.57 -5.23 25.52
CA GLU A 61 -13.39 -5.49 26.37
C GLU A 61 -12.39 -6.50 25.75
N ASP A 62 -12.84 -7.27 24.76
CA ASP A 62 -12.03 -8.28 24.09
C ASP A 62 -11.46 -7.80 22.72
N VAL A 63 -11.62 -6.51 22.36
CA VAL A 63 -11.03 -5.89 21.17
C VAL A 63 -9.83 -5.03 21.56
N ASP A 64 -8.64 -5.49 21.24
CA ASP A 64 -7.38 -4.76 21.47
C ASP A 64 -6.94 -3.96 20.20
N ALA A 65 -7.23 -4.49 19.00
CA ALA A 65 -6.84 -3.88 17.74
C ALA A 65 -7.86 -4.12 16.63
N VAL A 66 -7.84 -3.27 15.61
CA VAL A 66 -8.71 -3.39 14.43
C VAL A 66 -7.92 -3.43 13.14
N ILE A 67 -8.37 -4.26 12.19
CA ILE A 67 -7.95 -4.28 10.80
C ILE A 67 -9.04 -3.56 9.99
N VAL A 68 -8.72 -2.38 9.46
CA VAL A 68 -9.62 -1.60 8.60
C VAL A 68 -9.30 -1.91 7.14
N ALA A 69 -10.18 -2.64 6.48
CA ALA A 69 -10.07 -3.10 5.08
C ALA A 69 -11.37 -2.87 4.28
N SER A 70 -12.15 -1.88 4.69
CA SER A 70 -13.33 -1.39 3.98
C SER A 70 -12.93 -0.71 2.65
N PRO A 71 -13.86 -0.32 1.77
CA PRO A 71 -13.53 0.52 0.63
C PRO A 71 -12.83 1.83 1.04
N ASN A 72 -11.85 2.29 0.25
CA ASN A 72 -10.95 3.42 0.56
C ASN A 72 -11.67 4.66 1.14
N TYR A 73 -12.82 5.02 0.56
CA TYR A 73 -13.59 6.20 0.96
C TYR A 73 -14.32 6.04 2.32
N LEU A 74 -14.23 4.86 2.91
CA LEU A 74 -14.82 4.53 4.21
C LEU A 74 -13.78 4.27 5.32
N HIS A 75 -12.48 4.48 5.07
CA HIS A 75 -11.44 4.22 6.06
C HIS A 75 -11.44 5.20 7.23
N LYS A 76 -11.80 6.47 6.99
CA LYS A 76 -11.61 7.55 7.95
C LYS A 76 -12.39 7.35 9.25
N GLU A 77 -13.69 7.12 9.15
CA GLU A 77 -14.54 6.97 10.34
C GLU A 77 -14.12 5.79 11.23
N PRO A 78 -13.94 4.56 10.70
CA PRO A 78 -13.48 3.43 11.51
C PRO A 78 -12.17 3.67 12.21
N VAL A 79 -11.19 4.32 11.56
CA VAL A 79 -9.88 4.61 12.17
C VAL A 79 -10.00 5.61 13.30
N ILE A 80 -10.73 6.72 13.09
CA ILE A 80 -10.88 7.75 14.13
C ILE A 80 -11.63 7.19 15.34
N LYS A 81 -12.75 6.49 15.13
CA LYS A 81 -13.52 5.87 16.20
C LYS A 81 -12.71 4.83 16.97
N ALA A 82 -11.94 3.99 16.28
CA ALA A 82 -11.06 3.03 16.95
C ALA A 82 -10.06 3.75 17.88
N ALA A 83 -9.43 4.81 17.39
CA ALA A 83 -8.50 5.60 18.18
C ALA A 83 -9.17 6.22 19.42
N GLU A 84 -10.36 6.82 19.28
CA GLU A 84 -11.14 7.40 20.38
C GLU A 84 -11.50 6.39 21.47
N HIS A 85 -11.64 5.11 21.10
CA HIS A 85 -11.89 4.01 22.04
C HIS A 85 -10.61 3.32 22.55
N GLY A 86 -9.43 3.82 22.17
CA GLY A 86 -8.16 3.24 22.61
C GLY A 86 -7.78 1.93 21.91
N VAL A 87 -8.39 1.64 20.75
CA VAL A 87 -8.14 0.45 19.94
C VAL A 87 -7.02 0.72 18.94
N HIS A 88 -5.99 -0.15 18.87
CA HIS A 88 -4.90 -0.06 17.95
C HIS A 88 -5.36 -0.33 16.51
N VAL A 89 -4.73 0.29 15.51
CA VAL A 89 -5.22 0.30 14.12
C VAL A 89 -4.19 -0.22 13.13
N PHE A 90 -4.58 -1.20 12.33
CA PHE A 90 -4.03 -1.47 11.01
C PHE A 90 -5.01 -0.94 9.97
N CYS A 91 -4.55 -0.15 9.00
CA CYS A 91 -5.42 0.39 7.95
C CYS A 91 -4.86 0.04 6.57
N GLU A 92 -5.69 -0.61 5.75
CA GLU A 92 -5.37 -0.91 4.35
C GLU A 92 -5.15 0.36 3.51
N LYS A 93 -4.38 0.18 2.46
CA LYS A 93 -4.08 1.24 1.48
C LYS A 93 -5.22 1.41 0.43
N PRO A 94 -5.34 2.62 -0.18
CA PRO A 94 -4.78 3.89 0.29
C PRO A 94 -5.40 4.28 1.63
N ILE A 95 -4.61 4.86 2.49
CA ILE A 95 -5.08 5.19 3.85
C ILE A 95 -6.27 6.15 3.82
N ALA A 96 -6.22 7.13 2.92
CA ALA A 96 -7.28 8.11 2.70
C ALA A 96 -7.31 8.55 1.23
N LEU A 97 -8.33 9.33 0.85
CA LEU A 97 -8.46 9.93 -0.47
C LEU A 97 -8.05 11.41 -0.52
N SER A 98 -7.56 11.94 0.59
CA SER A 98 -6.97 13.28 0.68
C SER A 98 -5.91 13.32 1.77
N PHE A 99 -4.92 14.20 1.61
CA PHE A 99 -3.89 14.42 2.63
C PHE A 99 -4.50 14.89 3.96
N LYS A 100 -5.51 15.77 3.88
CA LYS A 100 -6.23 16.25 5.07
C LYS A 100 -6.82 15.10 5.88
N ASP A 101 -7.56 14.19 5.23
CA ASP A 101 -8.17 13.05 5.91
C ASP A 101 -7.11 12.11 6.48
N CYS A 102 -6.02 11.86 5.74
CA CYS A 102 -4.91 11.06 6.22
C CYS A 102 -4.28 11.65 7.50
N VAL A 103 -4.07 12.97 7.53
CA VAL A 103 -3.55 13.67 8.72
C VAL A 103 -4.50 13.50 9.90
N GLU A 104 -5.81 13.75 9.71
CA GLU A 104 -6.82 13.59 10.77
C GLU A 104 -6.84 12.17 11.36
N MET A 105 -6.74 11.14 10.51
CA MET A 105 -6.68 9.74 10.93
C MET A 105 -5.43 9.44 11.76
N VAL A 106 -4.26 9.84 11.28
CA VAL A 106 -2.98 9.61 11.98
C VAL A 106 -2.93 10.39 13.29
N GLU A 107 -3.36 11.66 13.28
CA GLU A 107 -3.39 12.49 14.49
C GLU A 107 -4.37 11.94 15.54
N ALA A 108 -5.51 11.40 15.14
CA ALA A 108 -6.41 10.72 16.08
C ALA A 108 -5.69 9.58 16.80
N CYS A 109 -4.97 8.74 16.09
CA CYS A 109 -4.20 7.65 16.68
C CYS A 109 -3.09 8.16 17.63
N VAL A 110 -2.36 9.19 17.24
CA VAL A 110 -1.31 9.82 18.06
C VAL A 110 -1.89 10.42 19.33
N ASN A 111 -2.98 11.19 19.21
CA ASN A 111 -3.61 11.89 20.33
C ASN A 111 -4.22 10.93 21.37
N HIS A 112 -4.68 9.77 20.94
CA HIS A 112 -5.22 8.73 21.81
C HIS A 112 -4.20 7.66 22.21
N HIS A 113 -2.90 7.84 21.84
CA HIS A 113 -1.81 6.94 22.19
C HIS A 113 -2.00 5.49 21.72
N VAL A 114 -2.68 5.30 20.59
CA VAL A 114 -2.83 4.00 19.96
C VAL A 114 -1.83 3.84 18.81
N THR A 115 -1.42 2.60 18.59
CA THR A 115 -0.58 2.26 17.42
C THR A 115 -1.41 2.40 16.15
N PHE A 116 -0.85 3.08 15.16
CA PHE A 116 -1.34 3.08 13.79
C PHE A 116 -0.33 2.34 12.92
N MET A 117 -0.78 1.45 12.04
CA MET A 117 0.07 0.83 11.01
C MET A 117 -0.58 0.96 9.64
N ALA A 118 0.16 1.51 8.69
CA ALA A 118 -0.26 1.60 7.30
C ALA A 118 -0.04 0.27 6.56
N GLY A 119 -1.06 -0.25 5.87
CA GLY A 119 -1.04 -1.48 5.08
C GLY A 119 -0.30 -1.34 3.74
N HIS A 120 0.97 -1.00 3.78
CA HIS A 120 1.83 -0.86 2.60
C HIS A 120 2.59 -2.17 2.33
N VAL A 121 1.86 -3.19 1.91
CA VAL A 121 2.32 -4.57 1.78
C VAL A 121 3.56 -4.76 0.89
N MET A 122 3.83 -3.88 -0.09
CA MET A 122 5.04 -4.00 -0.92
C MET A 122 6.34 -3.87 -0.12
N ASN A 123 6.32 -3.18 1.02
CA ASN A 123 7.48 -3.06 1.87
C ASN A 123 7.88 -4.40 2.54
N PHE A 124 6.96 -5.37 2.55
CA PHE A 124 7.19 -6.74 3.06
C PHE A 124 7.67 -7.72 1.99
N PHE A 125 7.75 -7.33 0.72
CA PHE A 125 8.37 -8.18 -0.31
C PHE A 125 9.84 -8.43 0.02
N HIS A 126 10.25 -9.68 0.03
CA HIS A 126 11.63 -10.07 0.33
C HIS A 126 12.64 -9.34 -0.57
N GLY A 127 12.37 -9.25 -1.87
CA GLY A 127 13.23 -8.55 -2.83
C GLY A 127 13.29 -7.04 -2.59
N VAL A 128 12.18 -6.40 -2.19
CA VAL A 128 12.14 -4.97 -1.84
C VAL A 128 12.98 -4.70 -0.58
N ARG A 129 12.83 -5.53 0.47
CA ARG A 129 13.65 -5.45 1.69
C ARG A 129 15.13 -5.70 1.40
N THR A 130 15.43 -6.69 0.54
CA THR A 130 16.82 -6.98 0.10
C THR A 130 17.41 -5.77 -0.63
N ALA A 131 16.67 -5.15 -1.55
CA ALA A 131 17.11 -3.95 -2.25
C ALA A 131 17.32 -2.78 -1.27
N LYS A 132 16.39 -2.57 -0.33
CA LYS A 132 16.51 -1.53 0.71
C LYS A 132 17.75 -1.74 1.57
N LYS A 133 18.02 -2.98 1.98
CA LYS A 133 19.25 -3.32 2.72
C LYS A 133 20.50 -3.02 1.90
N MET A 134 20.55 -3.43 0.62
CA MET A 134 21.69 -3.14 -0.27
C MET A 134 21.92 -1.63 -0.43
N ILE A 135 20.84 -0.83 -0.51
CA ILE A 135 20.92 0.63 -0.55
C ILE A 135 21.51 1.18 0.74
N ASN A 136 21.02 0.75 1.89
CA ASN A 136 21.47 1.21 3.21
C ASN A 136 22.93 0.80 3.49
N ASP A 137 23.34 -0.37 3.01
CA ASP A 137 24.72 -0.86 3.10
C ASP A 137 25.67 -0.18 2.08
N GLY A 138 25.16 0.72 1.23
CA GLY A 138 25.96 1.44 0.23
C GLY A 138 26.42 0.58 -0.95
N VAL A 139 25.83 -0.59 -1.18
CA VAL A 139 26.25 -1.55 -2.23
C VAL A 139 26.26 -0.94 -3.62
N ILE A 140 25.29 -0.06 -3.93
CA ILE A 140 25.21 0.64 -5.23
C ILE A 140 25.70 2.08 -5.17
N GLY A 141 26.36 2.48 -4.07
CA GLY A 141 26.76 3.86 -3.83
C GLY A 141 25.56 4.78 -3.54
N ARG A 142 25.69 6.07 -3.85
CA ARG A 142 24.58 7.02 -3.67
C ARG A 142 23.49 6.77 -4.70
N VAL A 143 22.25 6.61 -4.27
CA VAL A 143 21.10 6.48 -5.16
C VAL A 143 20.92 7.76 -5.97
N LEU A 144 20.75 7.62 -7.27
CA LEU A 144 20.56 8.73 -8.23
C LEU A 144 19.12 8.77 -8.75
N TYR A 145 18.56 7.60 -8.99
CA TYR A 145 17.33 7.47 -9.75
C TYR A 145 16.57 6.19 -9.38
N CYS A 146 15.24 6.30 -9.33
CA CYS A 146 14.36 5.15 -9.22
C CYS A 146 13.30 5.22 -10.32
N HIS A 147 13.04 4.09 -11.00
CA HIS A 147 11.98 3.99 -12.00
C HIS A 147 11.11 2.78 -11.69
N SER A 148 9.82 3.00 -11.54
CA SER A 148 8.84 1.93 -11.47
C SER A 148 7.88 2.02 -12.66
N ALA A 149 7.62 0.89 -13.29
CA ALA A 149 6.55 0.74 -14.27
C ALA A 149 5.60 -0.36 -13.78
N ARG A 150 4.30 -0.13 -13.93
CA ARG A 150 3.25 -1.14 -13.78
C ARG A 150 2.19 -0.91 -14.83
N ASN A 151 2.38 -1.57 -15.94
CA ASN A 151 1.63 -1.40 -17.18
C ASN A 151 0.93 -2.69 -17.56
N GLY A 152 -0.26 -2.57 -18.10
CA GLY A 152 -1.01 -3.69 -18.65
C GLY A 152 -2.20 -3.21 -19.47
N TRP A 153 -2.92 -4.13 -20.05
CA TRP A 153 -4.16 -3.84 -20.75
C TRP A 153 -5.35 -4.36 -19.93
N GLU A 154 -6.36 -3.54 -19.76
CA GLU A 154 -7.58 -3.94 -19.07
C GLU A 154 -8.74 -4.10 -20.06
N ASP A 155 -9.36 -5.28 -20.03
CA ASP A 155 -10.56 -5.55 -20.77
C ASP A 155 -11.82 -5.03 -20.08
N ILE A 156 -12.91 -4.89 -20.86
CA ILE A 156 -14.21 -4.49 -20.34
C ILE A 156 -14.67 -5.44 -19.24
N GLN A 157 -14.98 -4.88 -18.08
CA GLN A 157 -15.52 -5.62 -16.95
C GLN A 157 -17.05 -5.79 -17.10
N PRO A 158 -17.64 -6.87 -16.55
CA PRO A 158 -19.09 -7.08 -16.56
C PRO A 158 -19.88 -5.95 -15.89
N SER A 159 -19.28 -5.29 -14.90
CA SER A 159 -19.83 -4.13 -14.20
C SER A 159 -18.72 -3.19 -13.74
N VAL A 160 -19.02 -1.90 -13.70
CA VAL A 160 -18.09 -0.89 -13.17
C VAL A 160 -18.12 -0.97 -11.64
N SER A 161 -17.01 -1.41 -11.07
CA SER A 161 -16.84 -1.45 -9.61
C SER A 161 -16.56 -0.04 -9.04
N TRP A 162 -16.74 0.14 -7.73
CA TRP A 162 -16.40 1.39 -7.05
C TRP A 162 -14.92 1.80 -7.26
N LYS A 163 -14.05 0.84 -7.51
CA LYS A 163 -12.62 1.04 -7.77
C LYS A 163 -12.37 1.88 -9.03
N LYS A 164 -13.29 1.82 -10.00
CA LYS A 164 -13.23 2.56 -11.27
C LYS A 164 -13.91 3.92 -11.21
N ILE A 165 -14.46 4.29 -10.06
CA ILE A 165 -15.14 5.57 -9.84
C ILE A 165 -14.20 6.47 -9.02
N ARG A 166 -13.66 7.51 -9.65
CA ARG A 166 -12.67 8.43 -9.05
C ARG A 166 -13.12 9.01 -7.70
N SER A 167 -14.39 9.38 -7.58
CA SER A 167 -14.92 9.92 -6.32
C SER A 167 -14.94 8.91 -5.16
N LYS A 168 -14.79 7.61 -5.46
CA LYS A 168 -14.74 6.52 -4.47
C LYS A 168 -13.33 5.93 -4.31
N SER A 169 -12.61 5.80 -5.41
CA SER A 169 -11.26 5.19 -5.39
C SER A 169 -10.14 6.20 -5.17
N GLY A 170 -10.39 7.49 -5.43
CA GLY A 170 -9.37 8.53 -5.56
C GLY A 170 -8.78 8.59 -6.99
N GLY A 171 -9.13 7.63 -7.84
CA GLY A 171 -8.55 7.42 -9.16
C GLY A 171 -7.43 6.38 -9.15
N HIS A 172 -6.91 6.09 -10.33
CA HIS A 172 -5.96 5.00 -10.55
C HIS A 172 -4.72 5.07 -9.65
N LEU A 173 -4.14 6.26 -9.47
CA LEU A 173 -2.95 6.45 -8.66
C LEU A 173 -3.17 6.09 -7.17
N TYR A 174 -4.32 6.46 -6.59
CA TYR A 174 -4.63 6.13 -5.19
C TYR A 174 -4.95 4.65 -5.02
N HIS A 175 -5.77 4.12 -5.92
CA HIS A 175 -6.15 2.72 -5.84
C HIS A 175 -4.94 1.79 -5.91
N HIS A 176 -3.96 2.15 -6.70
CA HIS A 176 -2.73 1.38 -6.88
C HIS A 176 -1.48 2.08 -6.32
N ILE A 177 -1.58 2.68 -5.15
CA ILE A 177 -0.52 3.49 -4.52
C ILE A 177 0.76 2.70 -4.18
N HIS A 178 0.76 1.40 -4.36
CA HIS A 178 1.85 0.49 -3.98
C HIS A 178 3.21 0.88 -4.54
N GLU A 179 3.29 1.17 -5.85
CA GLU A 179 4.54 1.50 -6.52
C GLU A 179 5.05 2.87 -6.11
N LEU A 180 4.14 3.82 -5.87
CA LEU A 180 4.47 5.14 -5.36
C LEU A 180 5.11 5.04 -3.97
N ASP A 181 4.49 4.28 -3.07
CA ASP A 181 5.01 4.04 -1.72
C ASP A 181 6.34 3.27 -1.76
N CYS A 182 6.44 2.23 -2.59
CA CYS A 182 7.68 1.46 -2.77
C CYS A 182 8.85 2.36 -3.25
N ILE A 183 8.61 3.27 -4.20
CA ILE A 183 9.60 4.27 -4.61
C ILE A 183 10.04 5.12 -3.40
N GLN A 184 9.10 5.62 -2.61
CA GLN A 184 9.39 6.45 -1.44
C GLN A 184 10.15 5.67 -0.36
N PHE A 185 9.78 4.42 -0.13
CA PHE A 185 10.51 3.52 0.76
C PHE A 185 11.98 3.35 0.32
N LEU A 186 12.22 3.04 -0.95
CA LEU A 186 13.56 2.83 -1.49
C LEU A 186 14.39 4.12 -1.57
N MET A 187 13.76 5.24 -1.93
CA MET A 187 14.39 6.57 -2.00
C MET A 187 14.64 7.22 -0.63
N GLY A 188 14.00 6.70 0.43
CA GLY A 188 14.16 7.18 1.80
C GLY A 188 13.33 8.42 2.14
N GLY A 189 12.09 8.49 1.66
CA GLY A 189 11.13 9.54 1.97
C GLY A 189 10.39 10.09 0.75
N CYS A 190 9.62 11.18 0.93
CA CYS A 190 8.84 11.79 -0.13
C CYS A 190 9.68 12.72 -1.03
N PRO A 191 9.25 12.97 -2.28
CA PRO A 191 9.89 13.94 -3.17
C PRO A 191 9.67 15.39 -2.69
N GLN A 192 10.45 16.32 -3.22
CA GLN A 192 10.24 17.76 -3.01
C GLN A 192 9.19 18.35 -3.95
N SER A 193 9.11 17.82 -5.16
CA SER A 193 8.15 18.24 -6.18
C SER A 193 7.83 17.11 -7.15
N VAL A 194 6.67 17.23 -7.78
CA VAL A 194 6.17 16.27 -8.76
C VAL A 194 5.61 16.95 -10.00
N THR A 195 5.65 16.23 -11.11
CA THR A 195 4.89 16.54 -12.33
C THR A 195 4.18 15.29 -12.79
N MET A 196 2.89 15.37 -13.09
CA MET A 196 2.09 14.27 -13.63
C MET A 196 1.40 14.68 -14.92
N ALA A 197 1.55 13.82 -15.94
CA ALA A 197 0.80 13.88 -17.19
C ALA A 197 0.04 12.56 -17.39
N GLY A 198 -1.00 12.58 -18.22
CA GLY A 198 -1.79 11.42 -18.57
C GLY A 198 -3.29 11.66 -18.47
N GLY A 199 -4.08 10.59 -18.48
CA GLY A 199 -5.51 10.69 -18.49
C GLY A 199 -6.21 9.38 -18.74
N ASN A 200 -7.52 9.46 -18.98
CA ASN A 200 -8.30 8.38 -19.54
C ASN A 200 -8.24 8.49 -21.08
N VAL A 201 -7.40 7.64 -21.69
CA VAL A 201 -7.08 7.74 -23.13
C VAL A 201 -7.68 6.59 -23.95
N ALA A 202 -7.80 5.39 -23.40
CA ALA A 202 -8.28 4.21 -24.10
C ALA A 202 -9.63 3.71 -23.54
N HIS A 203 -9.84 3.75 -22.23
CA HIS A 203 -10.99 3.16 -21.55
C HIS A 203 -12.05 4.20 -21.23
N GLN A 204 -12.64 4.78 -22.28
CA GLN A 204 -13.66 5.83 -22.15
C GLN A 204 -15.08 5.26 -22.17
N GLY A 205 -15.97 5.94 -21.45
CA GLY A 205 -17.41 5.66 -21.44
C GLY A 205 -17.89 4.86 -20.23
N GLU A 206 -19.21 4.69 -20.14
CA GLU A 206 -19.91 4.15 -18.96
C GLU A 206 -19.45 2.75 -18.52
N LYS A 207 -18.87 1.96 -19.43
CA LYS A 207 -18.43 0.58 -19.15
C LYS A 207 -17.06 0.51 -18.46
N PHE A 208 -16.31 1.60 -18.39
CA PHE A 208 -14.96 1.62 -17.83
C PHE A 208 -14.85 2.48 -16.57
N GLY A 209 -15.84 3.33 -16.27
CA GLY A 209 -15.75 4.32 -15.20
C GLY A 209 -15.02 5.61 -15.63
N ASP A 210 -14.47 6.34 -14.65
CA ASP A 210 -13.85 7.66 -14.86
C ASP A 210 -12.40 7.75 -14.33
N GLU A 211 -11.74 6.59 -14.14
CA GLU A 211 -10.32 6.54 -13.79
C GLU A 211 -9.42 6.94 -14.97
N ASP A 212 -8.22 7.40 -14.65
CA ASP A 212 -7.14 7.49 -15.62
C ASP A 212 -6.59 6.10 -15.92
N ASP A 213 -6.27 5.84 -17.17
CA ASP A 213 -5.74 4.54 -17.61
C ASP A 213 -4.30 4.64 -18.13
N MET A 214 -3.73 5.86 -18.16
CA MET A 214 -2.34 6.09 -18.54
C MET A 214 -1.79 7.29 -17.75
N LEU A 215 -0.76 7.06 -16.93
CA LEU A 215 -0.13 8.08 -16.08
C LEU A 215 1.38 8.03 -16.20
N PHE A 216 1.99 9.22 -16.32
CA PHE A 216 3.43 9.45 -16.32
C PHE A 216 3.77 10.47 -15.23
N ILE A 217 4.55 10.06 -14.25
CA ILE A 217 4.87 10.86 -13.07
C ILE A 217 6.38 11.01 -12.96
N THR A 218 6.84 12.24 -12.83
CA THR A 218 8.23 12.56 -12.49
C THR A 218 8.28 13.17 -11.10
N MET A 219 9.18 12.68 -10.27
CA MET A 219 9.38 13.09 -8.88
C MET A 219 10.82 13.61 -8.72
N GLU A 220 10.97 14.78 -8.12
CA GLU A 220 12.27 15.38 -7.80
C GLU A 220 12.54 15.25 -6.31
N TYR A 221 13.63 14.64 -5.95
CA TYR A 221 14.10 14.48 -4.58
C TYR A 221 15.24 15.46 -4.24
N PRO A 222 15.57 15.66 -2.94
CA PRO A 222 16.77 16.37 -2.56
C PRO A 222 18.03 15.79 -3.22
N ASP A 223 19.09 16.61 -3.31
CA ASP A 223 20.42 16.24 -3.80
C ASP A 223 20.45 15.76 -5.26
N ASN A 224 19.59 16.33 -6.10
CA ASN A 224 19.48 16.01 -7.52
C ASN A 224 19.23 14.51 -7.76
N ARG A 225 18.33 13.93 -6.99
CA ARG A 225 17.81 12.57 -7.20
C ARG A 225 16.43 12.65 -7.82
N TYR A 226 16.09 11.65 -8.60
CA TYR A 226 14.84 11.64 -9.36
C TYR A 226 14.14 10.29 -9.24
N ALA A 227 12.82 10.28 -9.43
CA ALA A 227 12.10 9.05 -9.70
C ALA A 227 11.06 9.25 -10.80
N ILE A 228 10.75 8.16 -11.49
CA ILE A 228 9.68 8.08 -12.49
C ILE A 228 8.75 6.94 -12.10
N LEU A 229 7.45 7.20 -12.22
CA LEU A 229 6.42 6.18 -12.16
C LEU A 229 5.62 6.23 -13.46
N GLU A 230 5.62 5.14 -14.19
CA GLU A 230 4.78 4.89 -15.36
C GLU A 230 3.71 3.89 -14.96
N TYR A 231 2.44 4.25 -15.18
CA TYR A 231 1.37 3.51 -14.58
C TYR A 231 0.09 3.51 -15.39
N GLY A 232 -0.52 2.35 -15.59
CA GLY A 232 -1.83 2.31 -16.20
C GLY A 232 -2.27 0.99 -16.79
N SER A 233 -3.52 1.00 -17.23
CA SER A 233 -4.23 -0.12 -17.83
C SER A 233 -4.45 0.01 -19.34
N ALA A 234 -3.81 0.98 -20.00
CA ALA A 234 -3.90 1.23 -21.43
C ALA A 234 -2.63 0.86 -22.20
N PHE A 235 -1.89 -0.13 -21.74
CA PHE A 235 -0.63 -0.58 -22.34
C PHE A 235 -0.73 -2.04 -22.78
N HIS A 236 -0.67 -2.30 -24.07
CA HIS A 236 -0.64 -3.68 -24.58
C HIS A 236 0.69 -4.40 -24.34
N TRP A 237 1.74 -3.67 -23.99
CA TRP A 237 3.01 -4.26 -23.57
C TRP A 237 3.07 -4.26 -22.05
N PRO A 238 2.82 -5.40 -21.38
CA PRO A 238 2.80 -5.45 -19.93
C PRO A 238 4.21 -5.36 -19.35
N GLU A 239 4.36 -4.54 -18.31
CA GLU A 239 5.59 -4.42 -17.53
C GLU A 239 5.24 -4.24 -16.06
N HIS A 240 6.03 -4.85 -15.18
CA HIS A 240 5.97 -4.57 -13.76
C HIS A 240 7.37 -4.71 -13.16
N TYR A 241 8.03 -3.59 -12.87
CA TYR A 241 9.36 -3.58 -12.29
C TYR A 241 9.64 -2.33 -11.44
N VAL A 242 10.69 -2.44 -10.62
CA VAL A 242 11.34 -1.30 -9.97
C VAL A 242 12.83 -1.35 -10.28
N LEU A 243 13.37 -0.28 -10.85
CA LEU A 243 14.79 -0.13 -11.18
C LEU A 243 15.39 0.99 -10.34
N ILE A 244 16.46 0.70 -9.60
CA ILE A 244 17.18 1.67 -8.79
C ILE A 244 18.60 1.81 -9.37
N GLN A 245 19.01 3.05 -9.65
CA GLN A 245 20.33 3.38 -10.14
C GLN A 245 21.12 4.13 -9.06
N GLY A 246 22.32 3.66 -8.81
CA GLY A 246 23.26 4.32 -7.93
C GLY A 246 24.55 4.71 -8.65
N THR A 247 25.50 5.33 -7.95
CA THR A 247 26.79 5.76 -8.51
C THR A 247 27.74 4.59 -8.78
N GLU A 248 27.50 3.42 -8.15
CA GLU A 248 28.39 2.25 -8.23
C GLU A 248 27.72 0.97 -8.74
N GLY A 249 26.41 1.04 -8.98
CA GLY A 249 25.67 -0.11 -9.46
C GLY A 249 24.18 0.18 -9.61
N ALA A 250 23.42 -0.84 -9.98
CA ALA A 250 21.97 -0.77 -10.14
C ALA A 250 21.30 -2.02 -9.57
N ILE A 251 20.05 -1.88 -9.12
CA ILE A 251 19.21 -2.99 -8.70
C ILE A 251 17.94 -2.96 -9.55
N ARG A 252 17.57 -4.08 -10.16
CA ARG A 252 16.28 -4.27 -10.83
C ARG A 252 15.48 -5.32 -10.09
N LEU A 253 14.28 -4.97 -9.71
CA LEU A 253 13.24 -5.87 -9.20
C LEU A 253 12.23 -6.08 -10.33
N ASP A 254 12.29 -7.22 -10.99
CA ASP A 254 11.31 -7.61 -12.02
C ASP A 254 10.14 -8.29 -11.31
N MET A 255 9.03 -7.60 -11.20
CA MET A 255 7.82 -8.10 -10.54
C MET A 255 6.94 -8.90 -11.50
N PHE A 256 7.20 -8.84 -12.82
CA PHE A 256 6.46 -9.56 -13.85
C PHE A 256 7.02 -10.97 -14.06
N ASN A 257 8.37 -11.09 -14.21
CA ASN A 257 9.06 -12.37 -14.36
C ASN A 257 9.67 -12.88 -13.04
N CYS A 258 9.40 -12.25 -11.96
CA CYS A 258 9.91 -12.51 -10.61
C CYS A 258 11.40 -12.83 -10.52
N GLY A 259 12.19 -11.77 -10.33
CA GLY A 259 13.61 -11.88 -10.10
C GLY A 259 14.25 -10.54 -9.76
N GLY A 260 15.09 -10.54 -8.72
CA GLY A 260 15.95 -9.41 -8.38
C GLY A 260 17.30 -9.56 -9.06
N THR A 261 17.88 -8.46 -9.54
CA THR A 261 19.23 -8.42 -10.11
C THR A 261 19.97 -7.22 -9.57
N LEU A 262 21.13 -7.47 -8.94
CA LEU A 262 22.14 -6.46 -8.64
C LEU A 262 23.18 -6.45 -9.76
N LYS A 263 23.43 -5.29 -10.35
CA LYS A 263 24.46 -5.10 -11.38
C LYS A 263 25.55 -4.14 -10.90
N LYS A 264 26.82 -4.60 -10.92
CA LYS A 264 28.01 -3.80 -10.63
C LYS A 264 29.06 -4.03 -11.71
N GLY A 265 29.29 -3.02 -12.56
CA GLY A 265 30.12 -3.18 -13.75
C GLY A 265 29.55 -4.28 -14.67
N ASP A 266 30.37 -5.28 -14.99
CA ASP A 266 29.99 -6.42 -15.83
C ASP A 266 29.42 -7.61 -15.02
N LYS A 267 29.33 -7.50 -13.70
CA LYS A 267 28.84 -8.58 -12.83
C LYS A 267 27.36 -8.39 -12.52
N GLU A 268 26.65 -9.51 -12.55
CA GLU A 268 25.24 -9.59 -12.14
C GLU A 268 25.07 -10.66 -11.06
N GLU A 269 24.34 -10.32 -10.01
CA GLU A 269 23.94 -11.22 -8.93
C GLU A 269 22.42 -11.27 -8.88
N HIS A 270 21.84 -12.47 -8.80
CA HIS A 270 20.39 -12.67 -8.80
C HIS A 270 19.88 -13.05 -7.42
N PHE A 271 18.71 -12.55 -7.07
CA PHE A 271 18.03 -12.86 -5.81
C PHE A 271 16.52 -12.96 -6.01
N LEU A 272 15.82 -13.49 -5.02
CA LEU A 272 14.37 -13.71 -5.09
C LEU A 272 13.58 -12.43 -4.80
N ILE A 273 12.41 -12.30 -5.40
CA ILE A 273 11.40 -11.27 -5.08
C ILE A 273 10.56 -11.71 -3.88
N HIS A 274 10.18 -12.98 -3.81
CA HIS A 274 9.48 -13.59 -2.68
C HIS A 274 10.44 -14.43 -1.82
N LYS A 275 9.95 -15.07 -0.77
CA LYS A 275 10.78 -15.86 0.15
C LYS A 275 11.35 -17.12 -0.49
N THR A 276 10.60 -17.71 -1.41
CA THR A 276 10.98 -18.97 -2.04
C THR A 276 10.92 -18.87 -3.57
N ARG A 277 11.67 -19.72 -4.23
CA ARG A 277 11.61 -19.86 -5.70
C ARG A 277 10.22 -20.28 -6.17
N GLU A 278 9.55 -21.10 -5.39
CA GLU A 278 8.20 -21.58 -5.72
C GLU A 278 7.18 -20.44 -5.74
N GLU A 279 7.29 -19.49 -4.81
CA GLU A 279 6.48 -18.27 -4.80
C GLU A 279 6.76 -17.35 -6.00
N ASP A 280 8.03 -17.19 -6.39
CA ASP A 280 8.42 -16.44 -7.59
C ASP A 280 7.85 -17.11 -8.87
N ASP A 281 7.97 -18.41 -8.97
CA ASP A 281 7.45 -19.19 -10.11
C ASP A 281 5.92 -19.14 -10.17
N ASP A 282 5.23 -19.22 -9.03
CA ASP A 282 3.77 -19.08 -8.94
C ASP A 282 3.29 -17.71 -9.43
N ARG A 283 3.94 -16.65 -8.98
CA ARG A 283 3.62 -15.29 -9.43
C ARG A 283 3.87 -15.12 -10.92
N THR A 284 5.03 -15.53 -11.41
CA THR A 284 5.38 -15.47 -12.83
C THR A 284 4.34 -16.19 -13.68
N ARG A 285 3.96 -17.40 -13.29
CA ARG A 285 2.93 -18.20 -13.98
C ARG A 285 1.57 -17.48 -14.02
N ILE A 286 1.15 -16.87 -12.92
CA ILE A 286 -0.11 -16.13 -12.86
C ILE A 286 -0.07 -14.92 -13.76
N TYR A 287 0.98 -14.10 -13.71
CA TYR A 287 1.09 -12.90 -14.52
C TYR A 287 1.21 -13.18 -16.02
N HIS A 288 1.90 -14.26 -16.43
CA HIS A 288 1.97 -14.68 -17.82
C HIS A 288 0.70 -15.39 -18.32
N GLY A 289 -0.10 -15.92 -17.43
CA GLY A 289 -1.36 -16.60 -17.75
C GLY A 289 -2.58 -15.66 -17.86
N THR A 290 -2.39 -14.37 -17.59
CA THR A 290 -3.45 -13.37 -17.59
C THR A 290 -2.97 -12.11 -18.31
N GLU A 291 -3.81 -11.55 -19.18
CA GLU A 291 -3.56 -10.24 -19.79
C GLU A 291 -3.77 -9.08 -18.80
N MET A 292 -4.26 -9.40 -17.59
CA MET A 292 -4.71 -8.45 -16.58
C MET A 292 -3.87 -8.54 -15.32
N ASP A 293 -3.87 -7.45 -14.54
CA ASP A 293 -3.38 -7.46 -13.16
C ASP A 293 -4.00 -8.64 -12.39
N GLY A 294 -3.14 -9.52 -11.89
CA GLY A 294 -3.54 -10.72 -11.16
C GLY A 294 -4.54 -10.46 -10.02
N ALA A 295 -4.65 -9.22 -9.51
CA ALA A 295 -5.63 -8.83 -8.50
C ALA A 295 -7.09 -9.10 -8.90
N ILE A 296 -7.42 -9.06 -10.19
CA ILE A 296 -8.77 -9.34 -10.66
C ILE A 296 -9.10 -10.84 -10.62
N MET A 297 -8.08 -11.69 -10.70
CA MET A 297 -8.25 -13.16 -10.69
C MET A 297 -8.62 -13.69 -9.31
N TYR A 298 -8.07 -13.14 -8.24
CA TYR A 298 -8.29 -13.62 -6.87
C TYR A 298 -9.18 -12.71 -6.01
N GLY A 299 -9.54 -11.53 -6.47
CA GLY A 299 -10.50 -10.64 -5.82
C GLY A 299 -11.96 -11.10 -5.91
N LYS A 300 -12.23 -12.37 -6.31
CA LYS A 300 -13.58 -12.93 -6.38
C LYS A 300 -13.91 -13.69 -5.10
N PRO A 301 -15.12 -13.57 -4.55
CA PRO A 301 -15.54 -14.32 -3.38
C PRO A 301 -15.27 -15.83 -3.54
N GLY A 302 -14.73 -16.45 -2.49
CA GLY A 302 -14.44 -17.88 -2.45
C GLY A 302 -13.17 -18.34 -3.16
N LYS A 303 -12.37 -17.45 -3.74
CA LYS A 303 -11.03 -17.78 -4.26
C LYS A 303 -9.96 -17.46 -3.23
N LYS A 304 -9.07 -18.43 -2.98
CA LYS A 304 -7.90 -18.21 -2.13
C LYS A 304 -6.88 -17.34 -2.86
N PRO A 305 -6.12 -16.49 -2.15
CA PRO A 305 -4.99 -15.77 -2.73
C PRO A 305 -3.94 -16.75 -3.23
N PRO A 306 -3.14 -16.40 -4.25
CA PRO A 306 -1.98 -17.18 -4.64
C PRO A 306 -0.97 -17.23 -3.49
N MET A 307 -0.12 -18.25 -3.52
CA MET A 307 0.85 -18.55 -2.45
C MET A 307 1.73 -17.34 -2.11
N TRP A 308 2.27 -16.67 -3.11
CA TRP A 308 3.12 -15.49 -2.93
C TRP A 308 2.38 -14.34 -2.25
N LEU A 309 1.11 -14.10 -2.58
CA LEU A 309 0.32 -13.02 -1.98
C LEU A 309 -0.04 -13.34 -0.53
N HIS A 310 -0.46 -14.59 -0.26
CA HIS A 310 -0.71 -15.05 1.10
C HIS A 310 0.54 -14.88 1.98
N SER A 311 1.72 -15.28 1.47
CA SER A 311 2.98 -15.19 2.21
C SER A 311 3.34 -13.77 2.64
N ILE A 312 3.20 -12.78 1.74
CA ILE A 312 3.51 -11.38 2.10
C ILE A 312 2.47 -10.75 3.03
N MET A 313 1.17 -11.07 2.85
CA MET A 313 0.13 -10.64 3.78
C MET A 313 0.32 -11.27 5.16
N TYR A 314 0.77 -12.53 5.21
CA TYR A 314 1.11 -13.21 6.46
C TYR A 314 2.23 -12.48 7.20
N ASP A 315 3.31 -12.07 6.50
CA ASP A 315 4.42 -11.32 7.10
C ASP A 315 3.98 -9.96 7.64
N GLU A 316 3.15 -9.25 6.89
CA GLU A 316 2.62 -7.96 7.31
C GLU A 316 1.75 -8.10 8.57
N MET A 317 0.85 -9.08 8.61
CA MET A 317 0.02 -9.35 9.79
C MET A 317 0.83 -9.87 10.97
N GLN A 318 1.84 -10.72 10.73
CA GLN A 318 2.76 -11.19 11.75
C GLN A 318 3.54 -10.03 12.37
N TYR A 319 3.99 -9.09 11.55
CA TYR A 319 4.67 -7.89 12.04
C TYR A 319 3.74 -7.04 12.91
N PHE A 320 2.53 -6.76 12.46
CA PHE A 320 1.56 -6.00 13.25
C PHE A 320 1.23 -6.71 14.57
N ASN A 321 0.96 -8.00 14.53
CA ASN A 321 0.72 -8.80 15.74
C ASN A 321 1.93 -8.78 16.70
N GLY A 322 3.15 -8.86 16.17
CA GLY A 322 4.37 -8.73 16.96
C GLY A 322 4.48 -7.38 17.70
N ILE A 323 4.13 -6.28 17.02
CA ILE A 323 4.06 -4.94 17.63
C ILE A 323 3.02 -4.92 18.77
N MET A 324 1.85 -5.52 18.57
CA MET A 324 0.83 -5.62 19.63
C MET A 324 1.31 -6.43 20.83
N HIS A 325 2.21 -7.38 20.65
CA HIS A 325 2.89 -8.13 21.71
C HIS A 325 4.10 -7.41 22.32
N GLY A 326 4.39 -6.17 21.91
CA GLY A 326 5.47 -5.34 22.45
C GLY A 326 6.82 -5.55 21.78
N ALA A 327 6.87 -6.16 20.59
CA ALA A 327 8.09 -6.21 19.80
C ALA A 327 8.59 -4.79 19.46
N GLN A 328 9.92 -4.62 19.45
CA GLN A 328 10.49 -3.35 19.03
C GLN A 328 10.36 -3.21 17.50
N PRO A 329 9.94 -2.02 17.01
CA PRO A 329 9.83 -1.77 15.58
C PRO A 329 11.18 -1.89 14.86
N ASP A 330 11.19 -2.57 13.73
CA ASP A 330 12.31 -2.51 12.78
C ASP A 330 12.46 -1.08 12.26
N GLU A 331 13.70 -0.57 12.18
CA GLU A 331 13.98 0.80 11.73
C GLU A 331 13.36 1.10 10.35
N GLU A 332 13.44 0.14 9.43
CA GLU A 332 12.88 0.28 8.09
C GLU A 332 11.35 0.43 8.06
N PHE A 333 10.65 -0.10 9.06
CA PHE A 333 9.19 -0.08 9.16
C PHE A 333 8.64 0.98 10.13
N LYS A 334 9.49 1.73 10.82
CA LYS A 334 9.03 2.85 11.67
C LYS A 334 8.09 3.82 10.94
N PRO A 335 8.35 4.21 9.66
CA PRO A 335 7.44 5.10 8.94
C PRO A 335 6.02 4.56 8.76
N LEU A 336 5.85 3.23 8.71
CA LEU A 336 4.52 2.59 8.67
C LEU A 336 3.75 2.80 9.98
N LEU A 337 4.45 2.72 11.12
CA LEU A 337 3.87 2.82 12.45
C LEU A 337 3.67 4.25 12.94
N THR A 338 4.43 5.21 12.42
CA THR A 338 4.31 6.63 12.77
C THR A 338 3.31 7.40 11.90
N GLY A 339 2.74 6.73 10.90
CA GLY A 339 1.91 7.34 9.87
C GLY A 339 2.69 8.23 8.89
N GLU A 340 4.02 8.24 8.95
CA GLU A 340 4.86 9.01 8.02
C GLU A 340 4.72 8.47 6.58
N ALA A 341 4.82 7.15 6.40
CA ALA A 341 4.64 6.53 5.09
C ALA A 341 3.26 6.84 4.50
N ALA A 342 2.20 6.73 5.31
CA ALA A 342 0.84 7.07 4.90
C ALA A 342 0.74 8.54 4.43
N ARG A 343 1.21 9.48 5.26
CA ARG A 343 1.19 10.92 4.92
C ARG A 343 2.01 11.25 3.68
N ASN A 344 3.19 10.67 3.54
CA ASN A 344 4.07 10.88 2.39
C ASN A 344 3.42 10.36 1.10
N ALA A 345 2.85 9.16 1.11
CA ALA A 345 2.20 8.56 -0.05
C ALA A 345 0.97 9.37 -0.49
N ILE A 346 0.08 9.74 0.45
CA ILE A 346 -1.13 10.50 0.13
C ILE A 346 -0.80 11.94 -0.28
N ALA A 347 0.15 12.62 0.39
CA ALA A 347 0.58 13.96 -0.02
C ALA A 347 1.16 13.98 -1.43
N THR A 348 1.92 12.95 -1.78
CA THR A 348 2.51 12.83 -3.13
C THR A 348 1.41 12.55 -4.16
N ALA A 349 0.43 11.71 -3.86
CA ALA A 349 -0.71 11.45 -4.74
C ALA A 349 -1.57 12.71 -4.96
N ASP A 350 -1.84 13.49 -3.89
CA ASP A 350 -2.53 14.79 -3.99
C ASP A 350 -1.74 15.77 -4.86
N ALA A 351 -0.41 15.85 -4.66
CA ALA A 351 0.45 16.74 -5.45
C ALA A 351 0.48 16.33 -6.93
N CYS A 352 0.53 15.03 -7.23
CA CYS A 352 0.43 14.50 -8.60
C CYS A 352 -0.91 14.86 -9.25
N THR A 353 -2.01 14.63 -8.55
CA THR A 353 -3.35 14.96 -9.00
C THR A 353 -3.46 16.46 -9.29
N ARG A 354 -2.98 17.31 -8.38
CA ARG A 354 -2.95 18.76 -8.57
C ARG A 354 -2.08 19.16 -9.76
N SER A 355 -0.89 18.56 -9.90
CA SER A 355 0.02 18.82 -11.02
C SER A 355 -0.66 18.58 -12.37
N ARG A 356 -1.40 17.48 -12.49
CA ARG A 356 -2.11 17.15 -13.72
C ARG A 356 -3.23 18.13 -14.04
N PHE A 357 -4.05 18.51 -13.04
CA PHE A 357 -5.18 19.41 -13.28
C PHE A 357 -4.79 20.87 -13.47
N GLU A 358 -3.68 21.29 -12.86
CA GLU A 358 -3.15 22.65 -12.98
C GLU A 358 -2.09 22.79 -14.09
N ASP A 359 -1.72 21.69 -14.77
CA ASP A 359 -0.71 21.62 -15.83
C ASP A 359 0.62 22.28 -15.45
N ARG A 360 1.10 21.96 -14.24
CA ARG A 360 2.36 22.50 -13.69
C ARG A 360 3.05 21.54 -12.73
N LYS A 361 4.32 21.85 -12.46
CA LYS A 361 5.03 21.24 -11.33
C LYS A 361 4.41 21.70 -10.00
N VAL A 362 4.21 20.76 -9.06
CA VAL A 362 3.69 21.01 -7.70
C VAL A 362 4.74 20.61 -6.67
N LYS A 363 5.00 21.50 -5.71
CA LYS A 363 5.85 21.20 -4.56
C LYS A 363 5.04 20.48 -3.48
N LEU A 364 5.64 19.51 -2.79
CA LEU A 364 4.97 18.80 -1.69
C LEU A 364 4.57 19.75 -0.55
N SER A 365 5.34 20.82 -0.33
CA SER A 365 5.01 21.85 0.67
C SER A 365 3.68 22.57 0.39
N GLU A 366 3.20 22.56 -0.85
CA GLU A 366 1.89 23.13 -1.21
C GLU A 366 0.72 22.26 -0.70
N ILE A 367 0.97 20.97 -0.48
CA ILE A 367 0.01 20.00 0.06
C ILE A 367 0.17 19.88 1.58
N MET A 368 1.40 19.68 2.05
CA MET A 368 1.70 19.44 3.46
C MET A 368 1.64 20.72 4.32
N GLY A 369 1.58 21.90 3.69
CA GLY A 369 1.83 23.19 4.34
C GLY A 369 3.32 23.42 4.57
N THR A 370 3.75 24.66 4.73
CA THR A 370 5.10 24.96 5.18
C THR A 370 5.24 24.48 6.62
N GLN A 371 5.94 23.37 6.85
CA GLN A 371 6.41 23.04 8.21
C GLN A 371 7.16 24.29 8.70
N GLY A 372 6.74 24.82 9.84
CA GLY A 372 7.11 26.13 10.36
C GLY A 372 8.56 26.50 10.11
N GLY A 373 8.74 27.56 9.34
CA GLY A 373 10.04 28.19 9.21
C GLY A 373 10.54 28.55 10.61
N ASN A 374 11.79 28.24 10.88
CA ASN A 374 12.53 28.66 12.07
C ASN A 374 12.14 30.08 12.43
N LYS A 375 11.56 30.26 13.61
CA LYS A 375 11.56 31.54 14.30
C LYS A 375 12.96 31.74 14.86
N ASP A 376 13.89 32.08 14.03
CA ASP A 376 15.19 32.67 14.43
C ASP A 376 15.76 33.42 13.23
N GLU A 377 15.19 34.56 12.94
CA GLU A 377 15.86 35.74 12.32
C GLU A 377 15.07 36.98 12.74
N ALA A 378 15.46 37.53 13.86
CA ALA A 378 15.29 38.92 14.21
C ALA A 378 16.49 39.39 15.06
#